data_b48e4d4b663cd4f090c421a56dee8290
#
_entry.id   b48e4d4b663cd4f090c421a56dee8290
#
_cell.length_a   1.000
_cell.length_b   1.000
_cell.length_c   1.000
_cell.angle_alpha   90.00
_cell.angle_beta   90.00
_cell.angle_gamma   90.00
#
_symmetry.space_group_name_H-M   'P 1'
#
loop_
_entity.id
_entity.type
_entity.pdbx_description
1 polymer ?
#
loop_
_entity_poly.entity_id
_entity_poly.type
_entity_poly.pdbx_seq_one_letter_code
_entity_poly.pdbx_strand_id
1 'polypeptide(L)'
;MKRLIVPLVLLLVASASLAGDEAAAEDSPDPIEILKKVDAAVKAVSAVSYSAKSTPSGIAVNFVSPAEGSAVLVGWNEAWGMPEKFRVHLETTPPGSDEQVELTGGGDGDMFFLIDHTGKRVYEDMDPNVLGSSGNTLQAFGMREFVHSHPFDDEIGAETVKYEGVETVGGEECHKIFIDYGQGGQKSTWLFGTSDYLPRRRVQHFTIPEQGDGTLAIEVTKLEINPEIDPSVFRLVRPEGFEQIDDFAP
;
A
#
# COMPACT_ATOMS: atom_id res chain seq x y z
N MET A 1 82.14 -23.92 17.63
CA MET A 1 80.89 -24.66 17.52
C MET A 1 79.86 -23.97 18.43
N LYS A 2 78.97 -23.14 17.84
CA LYS A 2 77.90 -22.41 18.57
C LYS A 2 76.59 -23.13 18.27
N ARG A 3 75.95 -23.73 19.28
CA ARG A 3 74.64 -24.38 19.19
C ARG A 3 73.55 -23.30 19.26
N LEU A 4 72.76 -23.22 18.21
CA LEU A 4 71.57 -22.36 18.16
C LEU A 4 70.41 -23.13 18.76
N ILE A 5 69.82 -22.60 19.81
CA ILE A 5 68.59 -23.13 20.43
C ILE A 5 67.43 -22.35 19.84
N VAL A 6 66.52 -23.01 19.13
CA VAL A 6 65.29 -22.45 18.57
C VAL A 6 64.17 -22.74 19.57
N PRO A 7 63.43 -21.75 20.11
CA PRO A 7 62.28 -22.02 20.97
C PRO A 7 61.08 -22.39 20.10
N LEU A 8 60.46 -23.51 20.44
CA LEU A 8 59.17 -23.99 19.89
C LEU A 8 58.06 -23.15 20.50
N VAL A 9 57.41 -22.28 19.68
CA VAL A 9 56.24 -21.55 20.08
C VAL A 9 55.01 -22.46 19.84
N LEU A 10 54.37 -22.88 20.91
CA LEU A 10 53.13 -23.64 20.89
C LEU A 10 51.98 -22.65 20.61
N LEU A 11 51.40 -22.67 19.40
CA LEU A 11 50.19 -21.90 19.07
C LEU A 11 48.99 -22.69 19.60
N LEU A 12 48.37 -22.19 20.68
CA LEU A 12 47.04 -22.64 21.12
C LEU A 12 46.00 -22.03 20.19
N VAL A 13 45.41 -22.83 19.32
CA VAL A 13 44.24 -22.46 18.54
C VAL A 13 43.03 -22.61 19.44
N ALA A 14 42.52 -21.52 19.97
CA ALA A 14 41.24 -21.46 20.64
C ALA A 14 40.13 -21.62 19.59
N SER A 15 39.50 -22.78 19.55
CA SER A 15 38.26 -23.00 18.77
C SER A 15 37.15 -22.22 19.45
N ALA A 16 36.83 -21.02 18.90
CA ALA A 16 35.61 -20.32 19.22
C ALA A 16 34.46 -21.13 18.59
N SER A 17 33.69 -21.84 19.41
CA SER A 17 32.38 -22.37 18.99
C SER A 17 31.50 -21.20 18.67
N LEU A 18 31.19 -21.06 17.40
CA LEU A 18 30.01 -20.29 16.92
C LEU A 18 28.79 -21.06 17.44
N ALA A 19 28.36 -20.76 18.68
CA ALA A 19 26.99 -21.05 19.10
C ALA A 19 26.09 -20.20 18.23
N GLY A 20 25.41 -20.86 17.32
CA GLY A 20 24.46 -20.21 16.40
C GLY A 20 23.37 -19.51 17.21
N ASP A 21 23.00 -18.40 16.70
CA ASP A 21 21.90 -17.52 17.09
C ASP A 21 20.56 -18.26 16.86
N GLU A 22 20.21 -19.22 17.71
CA GLU A 22 18.95 -19.97 17.67
C GLU A 22 18.04 -19.65 18.86
N ALA A 23 18.35 -18.56 19.59
CA ALA A 23 17.65 -18.21 20.84
C ALA A 23 16.61 -17.08 20.72
N ALA A 24 16.18 -16.69 19.50
CA ALA A 24 15.21 -15.60 19.34
C ALA A 24 13.84 -16.04 18.76
N ALA A 25 13.52 -17.34 18.71
CA ALA A 25 12.32 -17.85 18.06
C ALA A 25 11.12 -18.11 18.99
N GLU A 26 11.27 -18.05 20.33
CA GLU A 26 10.20 -18.48 21.25
C GLU A 26 9.23 -17.39 21.71
N ASP A 27 9.44 -16.10 21.39
CA ASP A 27 8.59 -14.98 21.87
C ASP A 27 8.04 -14.07 20.77
N SER A 28 8.20 -14.44 19.51
CA SER A 28 7.65 -13.64 18.40
C SER A 28 6.16 -13.93 18.23
N PRO A 29 5.29 -12.90 18.13
CA PRO A 29 3.87 -13.10 17.90
C PRO A 29 3.60 -13.89 16.61
N ASP A 30 2.59 -14.76 16.63
CA ASP A 30 2.15 -15.46 15.43
C ASP A 30 1.58 -14.45 14.40
N PRO A 31 2.19 -14.29 13.21
CA PRO A 31 1.73 -13.33 12.22
C PRO A 31 0.32 -13.63 11.71
N ILE A 32 -0.11 -14.88 11.67
CA ILE A 32 -1.47 -15.25 11.26
C ILE A 32 -2.49 -14.79 12.30
N GLU A 33 -2.17 -14.91 13.61
CA GLU A 33 -3.06 -14.39 14.66
C GLU A 33 -3.15 -12.86 14.63
N ILE A 34 -2.06 -12.16 14.25
CA ILE A 34 -2.11 -10.72 14.02
C ILE A 34 -3.02 -10.41 12.81
N LEU A 35 -2.85 -11.09 11.68
CA LEU A 35 -3.67 -10.86 10.48
C LEU A 35 -5.16 -11.14 10.74
N LYS A 36 -5.51 -12.14 11.54
CA LYS A 36 -6.91 -12.36 11.95
C LYS A 36 -7.49 -11.20 12.77
N LYS A 37 -6.68 -10.57 13.62
CA LYS A 37 -7.10 -9.37 14.37
C LYS A 37 -7.23 -8.16 13.44
N VAL A 38 -6.32 -8.01 12.48
CA VAL A 38 -6.38 -7.00 11.42
C VAL A 38 -7.66 -7.17 10.61
N ASP A 39 -7.95 -8.36 10.12
CA ASP A 39 -9.15 -8.69 9.36
C ASP A 39 -10.43 -8.34 10.15
N ALA A 40 -10.48 -8.73 11.43
CA ALA A 40 -11.62 -8.41 12.30
C ALA A 40 -11.75 -6.89 12.55
N ALA A 41 -10.62 -6.17 12.74
CA ALA A 41 -10.64 -4.72 12.96
C ALA A 41 -11.12 -3.98 11.71
N VAL A 42 -10.64 -4.38 10.53
CA VAL A 42 -11.03 -3.78 9.25
C VAL A 42 -12.49 -4.11 8.90
N LYS A 43 -12.97 -5.32 9.12
CA LYS A 43 -14.40 -5.70 8.93
C LYS A 43 -15.37 -4.88 9.79
N ALA A 44 -14.91 -4.26 10.85
CA ALA A 44 -15.70 -3.33 11.66
C ALA A 44 -15.77 -1.90 11.08
N VAL A 45 -15.01 -1.62 10.00
CA VAL A 45 -15.00 -0.33 9.32
C VAL A 45 -16.09 -0.32 8.25
N SER A 46 -17.06 0.59 8.38
CA SER A 46 -18.09 0.82 7.36
C SER A 46 -17.75 1.99 6.43
N ALA A 47 -16.94 2.92 6.91
CA ALA A 47 -16.45 4.06 6.16
C ALA A 47 -15.08 4.47 6.66
N VAL A 48 -14.25 5.00 5.77
CA VAL A 48 -12.92 5.51 6.13
C VAL A 48 -12.63 6.80 5.37
N SER A 49 -11.97 7.73 6.05
CA SER A 49 -11.32 8.88 5.43
C SER A 49 -9.85 8.87 5.80
N TYR A 50 -8.97 9.00 4.81
CA TYR A 50 -7.53 9.04 5.06
C TYR A 50 -6.80 9.98 4.11
N SER A 51 -5.64 10.47 4.55
CA SER A 51 -4.61 11.04 3.69
C SER A 51 -3.46 10.06 3.57
N ALA A 52 -2.83 10.00 2.41
CA ALA A 52 -1.72 9.08 2.18
C ALA A 52 -0.69 9.66 1.20
N LYS A 53 0.51 9.04 1.24
CA LYS A 53 1.58 9.26 0.27
C LYS A 53 1.92 7.94 -0.41
N SER A 54 2.10 8.01 -1.72
CA SER A 54 2.57 6.90 -2.55
C SER A 54 3.99 7.19 -3.00
N THR A 55 4.91 6.26 -2.74
CA THR A 55 6.34 6.41 -3.06
C THR A 55 6.84 5.18 -3.80
N PRO A 56 7.03 5.26 -5.12
CA PRO A 56 7.69 4.22 -5.90
C PRO A 56 9.21 4.24 -5.69
N SER A 57 9.85 3.07 -5.82
CA SER A 57 11.32 2.95 -5.84
C SER A 57 11.81 1.87 -6.80
N GLY A 58 13.11 1.87 -7.13
CA GLY A 58 13.68 0.93 -8.07
C GLY A 58 13.02 1.05 -9.44
N ILE A 59 12.75 -0.09 -10.10
CA ILE A 59 12.13 -0.09 -11.43
C ILE A 59 10.69 0.50 -11.43
N ALA A 60 10.00 0.51 -10.29
CA ALA A 60 8.64 1.02 -10.19
C ALA A 60 8.51 2.51 -10.57
N VAL A 61 9.57 3.32 -10.43
CA VAL A 61 9.58 4.75 -10.80
C VAL A 61 9.34 5.00 -12.30
N ASN A 62 9.53 3.98 -13.14
CA ASN A 62 9.30 4.07 -14.57
C ASN A 62 7.82 3.89 -14.96
N PHE A 63 7.01 3.37 -14.04
CA PHE A 63 5.62 3.00 -14.32
C PHE A 63 4.61 3.67 -13.40
N VAL A 64 5.04 4.04 -12.20
CA VAL A 64 4.19 4.64 -11.18
C VAL A 64 4.81 5.94 -10.71
N SER A 65 3.99 6.95 -10.60
CA SER A 65 4.39 8.26 -10.08
C SER A 65 4.28 8.32 -8.56
N PRO A 66 5.14 9.09 -7.88
CA PRO A 66 4.85 9.48 -6.51
C PRO A 66 3.55 10.29 -6.47
N ALA A 67 2.74 10.07 -5.46
CA ALA A 67 1.48 10.78 -5.28
C ALA A 67 1.24 11.11 -3.81
N GLU A 68 0.53 12.22 -3.56
CA GLU A 68 0.04 12.60 -2.24
C GLU A 68 -1.42 13.02 -2.38
N GLY A 69 -2.25 12.69 -1.39
CA GLY A 69 -3.66 13.04 -1.48
C GLY A 69 -4.51 12.43 -0.37
N SER A 70 -5.80 12.31 -0.65
CA SER A 70 -6.79 11.81 0.31
C SER A 70 -7.80 10.90 -0.37
N ALA A 71 -8.41 10.03 0.43
CA ALA A 71 -9.50 9.17 0.01
C ALA A 71 -10.61 9.12 1.06
N VAL A 72 -11.83 8.99 0.58
CA VAL A 72 -13.02 8.66 1.37
C VAL A 72 -13.66 7.44 0.72
N LEU A 73 -13.80 6.34 1.47
CA LEU A 73 -14.35 5.09 0.98
C LEU A 73 -15.51 4.66 1.88
N VAL A 74 -16.58 4.13 1.28
CA VAL A 74 -17.76 3.62 1.99
C VAL A 74 -18.23 2.34 1.33
N GLY A 75 -18.40 1.28 2.17
CA GLY A 75 -18.96 0.01 1.74
C GLY A 75 -18.15 -0.69 0.65
N TRP A 76 -18.62 -1.86 0.26
CA TRP A 76 -18.00 -2.67 -0.80
C TRP A 76 -19.05 -3.16 -1.80
N ASN A 77 -18.77 -3.02 -3.08
CA ASN A 77 -19.61 -3.51 -4.17
C ASN A 77 -18.94 -4.72 -4.83
N GLU A 78 -19.49 -5.91 -4.56
CA GLU A 78 -18.95 -7.17 -5.09
C GLU A 78 -19.03 -7.25 -6.62
N ALA A 79 -20.04 -6.64 -7.25
CA ALA A 79 -20.22 -6.71 -8.69
C ALA A 79 -19.12 -5.94 -9.44
N TRP A 80 -18.62 -4.87 -8.86
CA TRP A 80 -17.58 -4.03 -9.45
C TRP A 80 -16.18 -4.31 -8.87
N GLY A 81 -16.09 -5.05 -7.74
CA GLY A 81 -14.82 -5.29 -7.04
C GLY A 81 -14.16 -4.00 -6.54
N MET A 82 -14.96 -3.04 -6.10
CA MET A 82 -14.51 -1.72 -5.64
C MET A 82 -15.39 -1.18 -4.51
N PRO A 83 -15.00 -0.10 -3.80
CA PRO A 83 -15.88 0.55 -2.83
C PRO A 83 -17.22 0.95 -3.44
N GLU A 84 -18.31 0.80 -2.66
CA GLU A 84 -19.67 1.17 -3.11
C GLU A 84 -19.73 2.67 -3.43
N LYS A 85 -19.13 3.49 -2.55
CA LYS A 85 -18.98 4.94 -2.79
C LYS A 85 -17.57 5.35 -2.42
N PHE A 86 -17.01 6.20 -3.24
CA PHE A 86 -15.65 6.66 -2.99
C PHE A 86 -15.38 8.02 -3.63
N ARG A 87 -14.42 8.71 -3.05
CA ARG A 87 -13.75 9.86 -3.64
C ARG A 87 -12.27 9.78 -3.32
N VAL A 88 -11.43 9.88 -4.33
CA VAL A 88 -9.97 9.93 -4.20
C VAL A 88 -9.52 11.21 -4.87
N HIS A 89 -8.77 12.02 -4.15
CA HIS A 89 -8.11 13.21 -4.67
C HIS A 89 -6.62 13.04 -4.50
N LEU A 90 -5.84 13.32 -5.56
CA LEU A 90 -4.39 13.21 -5.51
C LEU A 90 -3.69 14.24 -6.38
N GLU A 91 -2.48 14.56 -5.96
CA GLU A 91 -1.49 15.28 -6.71
C GLU A 91 -0.34 14.32 -7.06
N THR A 92 0.13 14.36 -8.30
CA THR A 92 1.17 13.47 -8.81
C THR A 92 1.97 14.16 -9.90
N THR A 93 3.19 13.68 -10.14
CA THR A 93 3.99 14.07 -11.29
C THR A 93 4.22 12.84 -12.16
N PRO A 94 3.58 12.73 -13.34
CA PRO A 94 3.71 11.57 -14.21
C PRO A 94 5.14 11.23 -14.57
N PRO A 95 5.51 9.95 -14.75
CA PRO A 95 6.86 9.56 -15.13
C PRO A 95 7.28 10.25 -16.42
N GLY A 96 8.48 10.87 -16.38
CA GLY A 96 9.05 11.59 -17.52
C GLY A 96 8.44 12.99 -17.78
N SER A 97 7.59 13.48 -16.88
CA SER A 97 7.06 14.85 -16.89
C SER A 97 7.62 15.65 -15.70
N ASP A 98 7.76 16.97 -15.90
CA ASP A 98 8.02 17.91 -14.82
C ASP A 98 6.71 18.63 -14.37
N GLU A 99 5.60 18.34 -15.04
CA GLU A 99 4.30 18.92 -14.73
C GLU A 99 3.58 18.13 -13.63
N GLN A 100 3.17 18.83 -12.58
CA GLN A 100 2.29 18.29 -11.56
C GLN A 100 0.86 18.20 -12.11
N VAL A 101 0.21 17.07 -11.87
CA VAL A 101 -1.17 16.80 -12.26
C VAL A 101 -2.00 16.61 -11.00
N GLU A 102 -3.15 17.26 -10.94
CA GLU A 102 -4.13 17.16 -9.88
C GLU A 102 -5.37 16.45 -10.40
N LEU A 103 -5.75 15.33 -9.76
CA LEU A 103 -6.86 14.47 -10.19
C LEU A 103 -7.83 14.21 -9.04
N THR A 104 -9.11 14.12 -9.37
CA THR A 104 -10.13 13.61 -8.45
C THR A 104 -10.96 12.55 -9.16
N GLY A 105 -10.90 11.31 -8.66
CA GLY A 105 -11.80 10.25 -9.10
C GLY A 105 -12.86 9.97 -8.04
N GLY A 106 -14.04 9.54 -8.44
CA GLY A 106 -15.10 9.20 -7.51
C GLY A 106 -16.23 8.41 -8.12
N GLY A 107 -17.13 7.96 -7.25
CA GLY A 107 -18.37 7.31 -7.63
C GLY A 107 -19.35 7.29 -6.47
N ASP A 108 -20.65 7.38 -6.78
CA ASP A 108 -21.74 7.35 -5.78
C ASP A 108 -22.50 6.01 -5.75
N GLY A 109 -22.00 5.02 -6.49
CA GLY A 109 -22.59 3.70 -6.66
C GLY A 109 -23.33 3.51 -8.00
N ASP A 110 -23.78 4.59 -8.63
CA ASP A 110 -24.50 4.58 -9.91
C ASP A 110 -23.64 5.20 -11.02
N MET A 111 -22.93 6.27 -10.72
CA MET A 111 -22.10 7.03 -11.65
C MET A 111 -20.67 7.12 -11.14
N PHE A 112 -19.73 7.09 -12.08
CA PHE A 112 -18.31 7.28 -11.84
C PHE A 112 -17.83 8.53 -12.54
N PHE A 113 -16.86 9.22 -11.97
CA PHE A 113 -16.31 10.43 -12.56
C PHE A 113 -14.81 10.57 -12.34
N LEU A 114 -14.17 11.28 -13.26
CA LEU A 114 -12.80 11.77 -13.13
C LEU A 114 -12.77 13.27 -13.42
N ILE A 115 -12.15 14.03 -12.55
CA ILE A 115 -11.85 15.45 -12.73
C ILE A 115 -10.34 15.58 -12.92
N ASP A 116 -9.92 16.01 -14.10
CA ASP A 116 -8.56 16.47 -14.37
C ASP A 116 -8.53 17.99 -14.11
N HIS A 117 -8.05 18.37 -12.93
CA HIS A 117 -7.99 19.78 -12.52
C HIS A 117 -6.96 20.57 -13.32
N THR A 118 -5.88 19.92 -13.73
CA THR A 118 -4.80 20.52 -14.52
C THR A 118 -5.27 20.80 -15.95
N GLY A 119 -5.87 19.80 -16.59
CA GLY A 119 -6.43 19.91 -17.94
C GLY A 119 -7.77 20.60 -17.99
N LYS A 120 -8.42 20.88 -16.84
CA LYS A 120 -9.79 21.43 -16.72
C LYS A 120 -10.82 20.60 -17.47
N ARG A 121 -10.77 19.29 -17.27
CA ARG A 121 -11.64 18.33 -17.94
C ARG A 121 -12.41 17.52 -16.90
N VAL A 122 -13.61 17.12 -17.26
CA VAL A 122 -14.46 16.24 -16.47
C VAL A 122 -14.94 15.10 -17.35
N TYR A 123 -14.82 13.89 -16.83
CA TYR A 123 -15.31 12.66 -17.44
C TYR A 123 -16.32 12.05 -16.49
N GLU A 124 -17.44 11.55 -17.00
CA GLU A 124 -18.49 10.93 -16.21
C GLU A 124 -19.13 9.80 -17.02
N ASP A 125 -19.26 8.62 -16.41
CA ASP A 125 -19.90 7.47 -17.04
C ASP A 125 -20.48 6.53 -15.98
N MET A 126 -21.40 5.65 -16.39
CA MET A 126 -21.85 4.49 -15.59
C MET A 126 -20.79 3.38 -15.55
N ASP A 127 -19.84 3.39 -16.48
CA ASP A 127 -18.73 2.45 -16.55
C ASP A 127 -17.54 2.96 -15.71
N PRO A 128 -17.06 2.17 -14.70
CA PRO A 128 -15.90 2.56 -13.90
C PRO A 128 -14.60 2.70 -14.71
N ASN A 129 -14.55 2.23 -15.95
CA ASN A 129 -13.41 2.42 -16.85
C ASN A 129 -13.07 3.90 -17.10
N VAL A 130 -14.01 4.82 -16.85
CA VAL A 130 -13.74 6.27 -16.86
C VAL A 130 -12.58 6.66 -15.94
N LEU A 131 -12.35 5.90 -14.86
CA LEU A 131 -11.24 6.10 -13.93
C LEU A 131 -9.89 5.63 -14.50
N GLY A 132 -9.91 4.79 -15.53
CA GLY A 132 -8.71 4.20 -16.14
C GLY A 132 -7.82 5.23 -16.85
N SER A 133 -8.37 6.37 -17.28
CA SER A 133 -7.63 7.47 -17.92
C SER A 133 -6.59 8.13 -17.02
N SER A 134 -6.79 8.05 -15.71
CA SER A 134 -5.79 8.52 -14.73
C SER A 134 -4.59 7.59 -14.61
N GLY A 135 -4.54 6.53 -15.44
CA GLY A 135 -3.59 5.44 -15.28
C GLY A 135 -3.84 4.68 -13.98
N ASN A 136 -2.88 3.87 -13.60
CA ASN A 136 -2.97 3.09 -12.35
C ASN A 136 -2.85 3.94 -11.08
N THR A 137 -2.69 5.26 -11.18
CA THR A 137 -2.37 6.13 -10.05
C THR A 137 -3.49 6.20 -9.02
N LEU A 138 -4.76 6.39 -9.47
CA LEU A 138 -5.90 6.37 -8.54
C LEU A 138 -6.08 5.01 -7.89
N GLN A 139 -5.91 3.93 -8.65
CA GLN A 139 -6.01 2.57 -8.11
C GLN A 139 -4.85 2.22 -7.17
N ALA A 140 -3.63 2.65 -7.51
CA ALA A 140 -2.45 2.41 -6.67
C ALA A 140 -2.49 3.20 -5.36
N PHE A 141 -3.16 4.36 -5.33
CA PHE A 141 -3.33 5.18 -4.14
C PHE A 141 -4.43 4.65 -3.21
N GLY A 142 -5.44 3.97 -3.74
CA GLY A 142 -6.58 3.46 -2.98
C GLY A 142 -6.20 2.25 -2.11
N MET A 143 -6.39 2.34 -0.80
CA MET A 143 -6.32 1.21 0.13
C MET A 143 -7.72 0.63 0.32
N ARG A 144 -8.21 -0.07 -0.71
CA ARG A 144 -9.58 -0.64 -0.75
C ARG A 144 -9.82 -1.68 0.35
N GLU A 145 -8.77 -2.26 0.89
CA GLU A 145 -8.80 -3.21 2.00
C GLU A 145 -9.58 -2.66 3.20
N PHE A 146 -9.57 -1.34 3.42
CA PHE A 146 -10.33 -0.72 4.52
C PHE A 146 -11.85 -0.97 4.48
N VAL A 147 -12.43 -1.23 3.31
CA VAL A 147 -13.88 -1.42 3.16
C VAL A 147 -14.24 -2.71 2.41
N HIS A 148 -13.23 -3.53 2.06
CA HIS A 148 -13.43 -4.81 1.37
C HIS A 148 -14.17 -5.80 2.27
N SER A 149 -15.07 -6.62 1.70
CA SER A 149 -15.81 -7.66 2.45
C SER A 149 -14.92 -8.77 3.01
N HIS A 150 -13.81 -9.06 2.31
CA HIS A 150 -12.78 -10.05 2.66
C HIS A 150 -11.40 -9.39 2.61
N PRO A 151 -11.07 -8.49 3.56
CA PRO A 151 -9.96 -7.57 3.39
C PRO A 151 -8.58 -8.23 3.40
N PHE A 152 -8.42 -9.33 4.16
CA PHE A 152 -7.13 -9.99 4.36
C PHE A 152 -7.16 -11.51 4.19
N ASP A 153 -8.16 -12.06 3.51
CA ASP A 153 -8.27 -13.51 3.29
C ASP A 153 -7.07 -14.03 2.47
N ASP A 154 -6.60 -13.27 1.47
CA ASP A 154 -5.45 -13.63 0.63
C ASP A 154 -4.13 -13.59 1.43
N GLU A 155 -3.98 -12.63 2.33
CA GLU A 155 -2.81 -12.51 3.22
C GLU A 155 -2.75 -13.64 4.23
N ILE A 156 -3.90 -14.00 4.82
CA ILE A 156 -4.01 -15.12 5.78
C ILE A 156 -3.74 -16.46 5.08
N GLY A 157 -4.16 -16.59 3.81
CA GLY A 157 -3.97 -17.78 2.99
C GLY A 157 -2.66 -17.83 2.21
N ALA A 158 -1.78 -16.85 2.35
CA ALA A 158 -0.55 -16.73 1.57
C ALA A 158 0.43 -17.89 1.84
N GLU A 159 1.30 -18.18 0.85
CA GLU A 159 2.29 -19.26 0.96
C GLU A 159 3.29 -19.03 2.10
N THR A 160 3.69 -17.77 2.29
CA THR A 160 4.60 -17.39 3.39
C THR A 160 4.13 -16.12 4.06
N VAL A 161 3.94 -16.18 5.38
CA VAL A 161 3.65 -15.02 6.23
C VAL A 161 4.70 -14.96 7.34
N LYS A 162 5.40 -13.83 7.45
CA LYS A 162 6.48 -13.65 8.44
C LYS A 162 6.29 -12.39 9.25
N TYR A 163 6.41 -12.50 10.56
CA TYR A 163 6.53 -11.35 11.43
C TYR A 163 7.97 -10.80 11.39
N GLU A 164 8.12 -9.53 11.06
CA GLU A 164 9.43 -8.86 10.95
C GLU A 164 9.69 -7.87 12.10
N GLY A 165 8.87 -7.94 13.16
CA GLY A 165 9.02 -7.08 14.33
C GLY A 165 8.07 -5.89 14.35
N VAL A 166 8.48 -4.84 15.06
CA VAL A 166 7.75 -3.57 15.18
C VAL A 166 8.54 -2.46 14.50
N GLU A 167 7.84 -1.62 13.72
CA GLU A 167 8.39 -0.43 13.07
C GLU A 167 7.50 0.77 13.37
N THR A 168 8.08 1.95 13.51
CA THR A 168 7.31 3.19 13.76
C THR A 168 6.90 3.83 12.42
N VAL A 169 5.61 4.08 12.22
CA VAL A 169 5.05 4.80 11.08
C VAL A 169 4.23 5.99 11.59
N GLY A 170 4.55 7.19 11.12
CA GLY A 170 3.83 8.41 11.53
C GLY A 170 3.84 8.67 13.05
N GLY A 171 4.79 8.10 13.81
CA GLY A 171 4.86 8.19 15.27
C GLY A 171 4.11 7.08 16.01
N GLU A 172 3.46 6.15 15.33
CA GLU A 172 2.76 5.00 15.89
C GLU A 172 3.57 3.71 15.72
N GLU A 173 3.57 2.84 16.74
CA GLU A 173 4.16 1.51 16.64
C GLU A 173 3.27 0.59 15.80
N CYS A 174 3.87 -0.11 14.85
CA CYS A 174 3.17 -0.98 13.92
C CYS A 174 3.81 -2.37 13.88
N HIS A 175 2.99 -3.41 13.90
CA HIS A 175 3.40 -4.76 13.54
C HIS A 175 3.80 -4.80 12.06
N LYS A 176 5.01 -5.25 11.78
CA LYS A 176 5.51 -5.43 10.41
C LYS A 176 5.40 -6.88 9.99
N ILE A 177 4.64 -7.13 8.92
CA ILE A 177 4.37 -8.47 8.40
C ILE A 177 4.75 -8.53 6.92
N PHE A 178 5.66 -9.43 6.58
CA PHE A 178 6.01 -9.76 5.21
C PHE A 178 5.14 -10.91 4.72
N ILE A 179 4.67 -10.81 3.47
CA ILE A 179 3.77 -11.76 2.83
C ILE A 179 4.30 -12.09 1.44
N ASP A 180 4.44 -13.39 1.16
CA ASP A 180 4.72 -13.91 -0.17
C ASP A 180 3.50 -14.75 -0.60
N TYR A 181 2.80 -14.29 -1.62
CA TYR A 181 1.59 -14.96 -2.11
C TYR A 181 1.90 -16.20 -2.98
N GLY A 182 3.19 -16.47 -3.26
CA GLY A 182 3.67 -17.62 -4.00
C GLY A 182 3.40 -17.53 -5.50
N GLN A 183 2.17 -17.34 -5.90
CA GLN A 183 1.78 -17.27 -7.31
C GLN A 183 2.20 -15.94 -7.95
N GLY A 184 2.88 -16.02 -9.11
CA GLY A 184 3.28 -14.83 -9.86
C GLY A 184 4.35 -13.96 -9.21
N GLY A 185 4.96 -14.41 -8.09
CA GLY A 185 6.01 -13.68 -7.38
C GLY A 185 5.54 -12.40 -6.71
N GLN A 186 4.24 -12.23 -6.48
CA GLN A 186 3.71 -11.08 -5.75
C GLN A 186 4.08 -11.17 -4.27
N LYS A 187 4.58 -10.08 -3.74
CA LYS A 187 4.96 -9.95 -2.32
C LYS A 187 4.53 -8.60 -1.79
N SER A 188 4.21 -8.55 -0.51
CA SER A 188 3.93 -7.29 0.17
C SER A 188 4.52 -7.28 1.58
N THR A 189 4.77 -6.08 2.07
CA THR A 189 5.03 -5.85 3.49
C THR A 189 3.96 -4.90 4.01
N TRP A 190 3.25 -5.35 5.03
CA TRP A 190 2.22 -4.57 5.69
C TRP A 190 2.67 -4.10 7.06
N LEU A 191 2.25 -2.88 7.43
CA LEU A 191 2.45 -2.31 8.75
C LEU A 191 1.07 -1.95 9.32
N PHE A 192 0.72 -2.59 10.45
CA PHE A 192 -0.55 -2.44 11.14
C PHE A 192 -0.33 -1.86 12.52
N GLY A 193 -1.11 -0.86 12.93
CA GLY A 193 -1.03 -0.28 14.27
C GLY A 193 -1.10 -1.36 15.36
N THR A 194 -0.21 -1.31 16.36
CA THR A 194 -0.20 -2.30 17.44
C THR A 194 -1.40 -2.19 18.36
N SER A 195 -2.03 -1.01 18.43
CA SER A 195 -3.15 -0.69 19.31
C SER A 195 -4.52 -1.01 18.71
N ASP A 196 -4.67 -0.87 17.39
CA ASP A 196 -5.97 -0.95 16.70
C ASP A 196 -6.00 -1.93 15.53
N TYR A 197 -4.84 -2.51 15.16
CA TYR A 197 -4.68 -3.45 14.05
C TYR A 197 -5.09 -2.91 12.68
N LEU A 198 -5.18 -1.59 12.52
CA LEU A 198 -5.54 -0.99 11.23
C LEU A 198 -4.30 -0.73 10.36
N PRO A 199 -4.42 -0.82 9.03
CA PRO A 199 -3.33 -0.53 8.11
C PRO A 199 -2.77 0.89 8.28
N ARG A 200 -1.44 1.00 8.32
CA ARG A 200 -0.71 2.27 8.29
C ARG A 200 0.17 2.41 7.06
N ARG A 201 0.69 1.28 6.56
CA ARG A 201 1.56 1.29 5.39
C ARG A 201 1.49 -0.05 4.68
N ARG A 202 1.49 -0.02 3.35
CA ARG A 202 1.66 -1.17 2.48
C ARG A 202 2.84 -0.93 1.56
N VAL A 203 3.73 -1.91 1.44
CA VAL A 203 4.82 -1.92 0.46
C VAL A 203 4.60 -3.11 -0.46
N GLN A 204 4.27 -2.86 -1.72
CA GLN A 204 4.22 -3.87 -2.76
C GLN A 204 5.60 -4.04 -3.36
N HIS A 205 6.03 -5.29 -3.58
CA HIS A 205 7.32 -5.62 -4.18
C HIS A 205 7.10 -6.15 -5.59
N PHE A 206 7.88 -5.65 -6.52
CA PHE A 206 7.84 -6.04 -7.93
C PHE A 206 9.20 -6.54 -8.38
N THR A 207 9.20 -7.60 -9.15
CA THR A 207 10.37 -8.05 -9.89
C THR A 207 9.98 -8.16 -11.36
N ILE A 208 10.60 -7.36 -12.21
CA ILE A 208 10.41 -7.44 -13.65
C ILE A 208 11.64 -8.15 -14.24
N PRO A 209 11.48 -9.32 -14.87
CA PRO A 209 12.60 -10.05 -15.47
C PRO A 209 13.45 -9.13 -16.33
N GLU A 210 14.78 -9.21 -16.18
CA GLU A 210 15.79 -8.43 -16.92
C GLU A 210 15.82 -6.92 -16.63
N GLN A 211 14.81 -6.35 -15.92
CA GLN A 211 14.76 -4.92 -15.61
C GLN A 211 15.08 -4.61 -14.14
N GLY A 212 14.86 -5.58 -13.25
CA GLY A 212 15.20 -5.44 -11.82
C GLY A 212 14.01 -5.37 -10.87
N ASP A 213 14.30 -4.99 -9.65
CA ASP A 213 13.34 -4.92 -8.55
C ASP A 213 12.85 -3.49 -8.34
N GLY A 214 11.63 -3.39 -7.82
CA GLY A 214 11.03 -2.14 -7.41
C GLY A 214 10.01 -2.32 -6.31
N THR A 215 9.65 -1.24 -5.66
CA THR A 215 8.58 -1.21 -4.66
C THR A 215 7.64 -0.05 -4.89
N LEU A 216 6.40 -0.21 -4.42
CA LEU A 216 5.44 0.87 -4.26
C LEU A 216 4.99 0.88 -2.80
N ALA A 217 5.40 1.91 -2.06
CA ALA A 217 4.94 2.13 -0.70
C ALA A 217 3.76 3.10 -0.69
N ILE A 218 2.67 2.73 0.00
CA ILE A 218 1.56 3.62 0.33
C ILE A 218 1.55 3.77 1.85
N GLU A 219 1.69 5.00 2.33
CA GLU A 219 1.72 5.33 3.75
C GLU A 219 0.54 6.24 4.10
N VAL A 220 -0.27 5.80 5.05
CA VAL A 220 -1.38 6.58 5.61
C VAL A 220 -0.83 7.61 6.59
N THR A 221 -1.05 8.89 6.31
CA THR A 221 -0.54 10.01 7.13
C THR A 221 -1.59 10.56 8.07
N LYS A 222 -2.87 10.35 7.76
CA LYS A 222 -4.03 10.68 8.59
C LYS A 222 -5.10 9.62 8.39
N LEU A 223 -5.77 9.17 9.44
CA LEU A 223 -6.79 8.13 9.39
C LEU A 223 -7.97 8.50 10.28
N GLU A 224 -9.18 8.43 9.73
CA GLU A 224 -10.46 8.61 10.44
C GLU A 224 -11.36 7.41 10.11
N ILE A 225 -11.79 6.69 11.13
CA ILE A 225 -12.61 5.48 11.01
C ILE A 225 -14.05 5.83 11.32
N ASN A 226 -14.96 5.38 10.45
CA ASN A 226 -16.41 5.60 10.55
C ASN A 226 -16.77 7.08 10.77
N PRO A 227 -16.14 8.04 10.01
CA PRO A 227 -16.52 9.44 10.11
C PRO A 227 -17.97 9.64 9.61
N GLU A 228 -18.62 10.67 10.10
CA GLU A 228 -19.87 11.14 9.49
C GLU A 228 -19.55 11.79 8.14
N ILE A 229 -20.10 11.25 7.05
CA ILE A 229 -19.81 11.69 5.69
C ILE A 229 -21.08 12.23 5.06
N ASP A 230 -21.03 13.48 4.56
CA ASP A 230 -22.09 14.04 3.73
C ASP A 230 -22.14 13.26 2.38
N PRO A 231 -23.27 12.65 1.99
CA PRO A 231 -23.40 11.93 0.73
C PRO A 231 -23.07 12.75 -0.52
N SER A 232 -23.14 14.08 -0.45
CA SER A 232 -22.79 14.97 -1.55
C SER A 232 -21.31 14.90 -1.94
N VAL A 233 -20.44 14.41 -1.03
CA VAL A 233 -19.00 14.21 -1.27
C VAL A 233 -18.76 13.26 -2.45
N PHE A 234 -19.63 12.27 -2.66
CA PHE A 234 -19.47 11.25 -3.70
C PHE A 234 -20.04 11.65 -5.07
N ARG A 235 -20.69 12.81 -5.16
CA ARG A 235 -21.28 13.28 -6.41
C ARG A 235 -20.32 14.18 -7.18
N LEU A 236 -20.40 14.08 -8.49
CA LEU A 236 -19.71 15.02 -9.36
C LEU A 236 -20.34 16.42 -9.18
N VAL A 237 -19.49 17.38 -8.83
CA VAL A 237 -19.79 18.80 -8.96
C VAL A 237 -18.79 19.35 -9.97
N ARG A 238 -19.26 19.61 -11.20
CA ARG A 238 -18.40 20.15 -12.25
C ARG A 238 -17.92 21.56 -11.86
N PRO A 239 -16.61 21.80 -11.76
CA PRO A 239 -16.09 23.11 -11.46
C PRO A 239 -16.37 24.09 -12.62
N GLU A 240 -16.49 25.38 -12.30
CA GLU A 240 -16.70 26.42 -13.32
C GLU A 240 -15.52 26.47 -14.29
N GLY A 241 -15.81 26.54 -15.59
CA GLY A 241 -14.80 26.61 -16.65
C GLY A 241 -14.18 25.29 -17.04
N PHE A 242 -14.70 24.14 -16.52
CA PHE A 242 -14.25 22.81 -16.93
C PHE A 242 -15.11 22.31 -18.11
N GLU A 243 -14.43 21.67 -19.07
CA GLU A 243 -15.06 21.01 -20.22
C GLU A 243 -15.48 19.58 -19.82
N GLN A 244 -16.71 19.20 -20.16
CA GLN A 244 -17.13 17.81 -20.05
C GLN A 244 -16.74 17.09 -21.34
N ILE A 245 -16.05 15.96 -21.17
CA ILE A 245 -15.60 15.11 -22.26
C ILE A 245 -16.46 13.85 -22.26
N ASP A 246 -17.21 13.64 -23.34
CA ASP A 246 -18.12 12.50 -23.50
C ASP A 246 -17.40 11.28 -24.11
N ASP A 247 -16.34 11.51 -24.88
CA ASP A 247 -15.51 10.46 -25.46
C ASP A 247 -14.26 10.25 -24.60
N PHE A 248 -14.29 9.18 -23.84
CA PHE A 248 -13.15 8.68 -23.12
C PHE A 248 -12.30 7.83 -24.07
N ALA A 249 -11.27 8.43 -24.65
CA ALA A 249 -10.21 7.68 -25.32
C ALA A 249 -9.16 7.26 -24.27
N PRO A 250 -8.95 5.97 -24.04
CA PRO A 250 -7.94 5.45 -23.13
C PRO A 250 -6.52 5.78 -23.58
#